data_282ff60f4ad675bdb2452bbc09d303d5
#
_entry.id   282ff60f4ad675bdb2452bbc09d303d5
#
_cell.length_a   1.000
_cell.length_b   1.000
_cell.length_c   1.000
_cell.angle_alpha   90.00
_cell.angle_beta   90.00
_cell.angle_gamma   90.00
#
_symmetry.space_group_name_H-M   'P 1'
#
loop_
_entity.id
_entity.type
_entity.pdbx_description
1 polymer ?
#
loop_
_entity_poly.entity_id
_entity_poly.type
_entity_poly.pdbx_seq_one_letter_code
_entity_poly.pdbx_strand_id
1 'polypeptide(L)'
;MNLRILRKKIKSIANVKKITRAMQLVSAVKMKKAQQEAIETIPYRTFLEKIILKSMSQVDKAHSPLLSSKTNNNKYLYIVISSNKGLCGFFNFSIFKFINNQIDLKNSEFIVLGKKAANFISKIGGKIIADFSTINFNNAVSPIFTESLKKFLIGDYEMVFLIYNHFISATKFETIKTQLLPTTISYIKKVETKEKINEYLIEPDPKTVIDEVLKNLIEEKIRGAIIESQAAEHSARMLAMKNATDNAGEIIYNLTLLRNKVRQEKITNELLDMVSAKISVESN
;
A
#
# COMPACT_ATOMS: atom_id res chain seq x y z
N MET A 1 -27.46 15.67 31.02
CA MET A 1 -27.36 15.42 29.54
C MET A 1 -28.72 14.98 29.03
N ASN A 2 -29.19 15.49 27.84
CA ASN A 2 -30.55 15.25 27.37
C ASN A 2 -30.67 13.85 26.70
N LEU A 3 -31.68 13.06 27.08
CA LEU A 3 -32.00 11.73 26.55
C LEU A 3 -32.11 11.70 25.00
N ARG A 4 -32.65 12.78 24.41
CA ARG A 4 -32.78 12.91 22.96
C ARG A 4 -31.42 12.95 22.26
N ILE A 5 -30.42 13.63 22.87
CA ILE A 5 -29.05 13.74 22.35
C ILE A 5 -28.38 12.36 22.42
N LEU A 6 -28.54 11.64 23.55
CA LEU A 6 -27.99 10.29 23.71
C LEU A 6 -28.52 9.31 22.66
N ARG A 7 -29.85 9.32 22.43
CA ARG A 7 -30.46 8.47 21.39
C ARG A 7 -29.90 8.77 20.00
N LYS A 8 -29.73 10.08 19.67
CA LYS A 8 -29.14 10.48 18.38
C LYS A 8 -27.70 10.02 18.25
N LYS A 9 -26.88 10.16 19.30
CA LYS A 9 -25.48 9.68 19.32
C LYS A 9 -25.39 8.17 19.12
N ILE A 10 -26.19 7.39 19.86
CA ILE A 10 -26.23 5.92 19.72
C ILE A 10 -26.59 5.53 18.29
N LYS A 11 -27.60 6.16 17.70
CA LYS A 11 -28.00 5.88 16.31
C LYS A 11 -26.91 6.22 15.32
N SER A 12 -26.22 7.35 15.48
CA SER A 12 -25.11 7.76 14.63
C SER A 12 -23.94 6.76 14.69
N ILE A 13 -23.53 6.36 15.88
CA ILE A 13 -22.42 5.40 16.06
C ILE A 13 -22.82 4.01 15.56
N ALA A 14 -24.08 3.60 15.71
CA ALA A 14 -24.57 2.36 15.14
C ALA A 14 -24.50 2.34 13.60
N ASN A 15 -24.75 3.48 12.94
CA ASN A 15 -24.56 3.60 11.50
C ASN A 15 -23.07 3.53 11.13
N VAL A 16 -22.18 4.23 11.86
CA VAL A 16 -20.73 4.13 11.66
C VAL A 16 -20.27 2.68 11.80
N LYS A 17 -20.73 1.95 12.82
CA LYS A 17 -20.44 0.52 13.03
C LYS A 17 -20.83 -0.33 11.82
N LYS A 18 -21.99 -0.09 11.22
CA LYS A 18 -22.43 -0.80 10.01
C LYS A 18 -21.53 -0.51 8.83
N ILE A 19 -21.15 0.76 8.63
CA ILE A 19 -20.26 1.18 7.53
C ILE A 19 -18.87 0.57 7.68
N THR A 20 -18.26 0.67 8.88
CA THR A 20 -16.93 0.11 9.14
C THR A 20 -16.92 -1.41 8.97
N ARG A 21 -18.00 -2.10 9.39
CA ARG A 21 -18.13 -3.54 9.18
C ARG A 21 -18.19 -3.91 7.70
N ALA A 22 -18.98 -3.17 6.90
CA ALA A 22 -19.04 -3.37 5.46
C ALA A 22 -17.68 -3.13 4.80
N MET A 23 -16.97 -2.04 5.17
CA MET A 23 -15.63 -1.74 4.67
C MET A 23 -14.60 -2.81 5.06
N GLN A 24 -14.70 -3.38 6.25
CA GLN A 24 -13.87 -4.51 6.68
C GLN A 24 -14.04 -5.70 5.75
N LEU A 25 -15.30 -6.11 5.46
CA LEU A 25 -15.59 -7.25 4.59
C LEU A 25 -15.11 -7.03 3.15
N VAL A 26 -15.38 -5.85 2.58
CA VAL A 26 -14.91 -5.49 1.23
C VAL A 26 -13.37 -5.51 1.17
N SER A 27 -12.69 -5.00 2.22
CA SER A 27 -11.23 -5.01 2.26
C SER A 27 -10.67 -6.43 2.37
N ALA A 28 -11.31 -7.31 3.13
CA ALA A 28 -10.93 -8.72 3.23
C ALA A 28 -11.00 -9.45 1.88
N VAL A 29 -12.08 -9.23 1.11
CA VAL A 29 -12.24 -9.81 -0.23
C VAL A 29 -11.17 -9.30 -1.18
N LYS A 30 -10.91 -7.98 -1.19
CA LYS A 30 -9.88 -7.37 -2.03
C LYS A 30 -8.47 -7.83 -1.67
N MET A 31 -8.17 -7.97 -0.37
CA MET A 31 -6.89 -8.53 0.10
C MET A 31 -6.70 -9.95 -0.44
N LYS A 32 -7.71 -10.81 -0.30
CA LYS A 32 -7.63 -12.20 -0.79
C LYS A 32 -7.41 -12.25 -2.30
N LYS A 33 -8.09 -11.39 -3.06
CA LYS A 33 -7.90 -11.29 -4.51
C LYS A 33 -6.47 -10.88 -4.86
N ALA A 34 -5.93 -9.83 -4.22
CA ALA A 34 -4.55 -9.40 -4.46
C ALA A 34 -3.51 -10.46 -4.06
N GLN A 35 -3.76 -11.23 -2.97
CA GLN A 35 -2.91 -12.35 -2.61
C GLN A 35 -2.91 -13.45 -3.67
N GLN A 36 -4.08 -13.77 -4.22
CA GLN A 36 -4.21 -14.78 -5.27
C GLN A 36 -3.47 -14.34 -6.54
N GLU A 37 -3.65 -13.08 -6.97
CA GLU A 37 -2.92 -12.50 -8.09
C GLU A 37 -1.39 -12.54 -7.86
N ALA A 38 -0.91 -12.25 -6.63
CA ALA A 38 0.51 -12.34 -6.29
C ALA A 38 1.06 -13.78 -6.44
N ILE A 39 0.29 -14.78 -5.99
CA ILE A 39 0.70 -16.19 -6.11
C ILE A 39 0.74 -16.62 -7.57
N GLU A 40 -0.22 -16.21 -8.37
CA GLU A 40 -0.30 -16.56 -9.79
C GLU A 40 0.83 -15.97 -10.63
N THR A 41 1.44 -14.85 -10.22
CA THR A 41 2.58 -14.24 -10.92
C THR A 41 3.93 -14.88 -10.57
N ILE A 42 4.05 -15.60 -9.47
CA ILE A 42 5.32 -16.22 -9.01
C ILE A 42 5.93 -17.17 -10.06
N PRO A 43 5.19 -18.11 -10.69
CA PRO A 43 5.77 -19.03 -11.66
C PRO A 43 6.37 -18.31 -12.87
N TYR A 44 5.67 -17.29 -13.38
CA TYR A 44 6.15 -16.50 -14.53
C TYR A 44 7.44 -15.76 -14.20
N ARG A 45 7.49 -15.07 -13.05
CA ARG A 45 8.69 -14.38 -12.58
C ARG A 45 9.87 -15.34 -12.40
N THR A 46 9.63 -16.48 -11.77
CA THR A 46 10.67 -17.51 -11.57
C THR A 46 11.20 -18.04 -12.90
N PHE A 47 10.33 -18.19 -13.90
CA PHE A 47 10.70 -18.61 -15.22
C PHE A 47 11.56 -17.56 -15.95
N LEU A 48 11.20 -16.27 -15.89
CA LEU A 48 12.01 -15.17 -16.42
C LEU A 48 13.41 -15.14 -15.76
N GLU A 49 13.47 -15.27 -14.43
CA GLU A 49 14.72 -15.31 -13.69
C GLU A 49 15.61 -16.49 -14.13
N LYS A 50 15.04 -17.69 -14.34
CA LYS A 50 15.75 -18.85 -14.86
C LYS A 50 16.29 -18.63 -16.27
N ILE A 51 15.51 -18.01 -17.18
CA ILE A 51 15.97 -17.68 -18.55
C ILE A 51 17.15 -16.74 -18.48
N ILE A 52 17.05 -15.66 -17.69
CA ILE A 52 18.13 -14.68 -17.54
C ILE A 52 19.40 -15.34 -17.02
N LEU A 53 19.32 -16.18 -15.98
CA LEU A 53 20.48 -16.88 -15.42
C LEU A 53 21.19 -17.75 -16.47
N LYS A 54 20.42 -18.48 -17.28
CA LYS A 54 20.96 -19.36 -18.30
C LYS A 54 21.54 -18.59 -19.48
N SER A 55 20.89 -17.51 -19.91
CA SER A 55 21.33 -16.69 -21.03
C SER A 55 22.55 -15.80 -20.72
N MET A 56 22.71 -15.41 -19.46
CA MET A 56 23.83 -14.57 -19.03
C MET A 56 25.18 -15.27 -18.99
N SER A 57 25.21 -16.62 -19.01
CA SER A 57 26.47 -17.35 -19.19
C SER A 57 27.08 -17.14 -20.58
N GLN A 58 26.26 -16.71 -21.55
CA GLN A 58 26.64 -16.52 -22.95
C GLN A 58 26.85 -15.03 -23.35
N VAL A 59 26.61 -14.08 -22.42
CA VAL A 59 26.71 -12.64 -22.73
C VAL A 59 27.47 -11.91 -21.63
N ASP A 60 28.46 -11.11 -22.01
CA ASP A 60 29.17 -10.23 -21.08
C ASP A 60 28.25 -9.17 -20.47
N LYS A 61 28.37 -8.95 -19.16
CA LYS A 61 27.58 -7.97 -18.38
C LYS A 61 27.66 -6.54 -18.92
N ALA A 62 28.72 -6.23 -19.67
CA ALA A 62 28.96 -4.90 -20.24
C ALA A 62 28.03 -4.56 -21.42
N HIS A 63 27.25 -5.52 -21.94
CA HIS A 63 26.52 -5.35 -23.20
C HIS A 63 25.09 -4.82 -23.05
N SER A 64 24.47 -4.92 -21.86
CA SER A 64 23.13 -4.36 -21.66
C SER A 64 23.16 -3.06 -20.86
N PRO A 65 22.58 -1.97 -21.40
CA PRO A 65 22.47 -0.70 -20.69
C PRO A 65 21.57 -0.79 -19.45
N LEU A 66 20.86 -1.90 -19.27
CA LEU A 66 19.99 -2.15 -18.11
C LEU A 66 20.73 -2.75 -16.91
N LEU A 67 21.95 -3.22 -17.12
CA LEU A 67 22.79 -3.88 -16.10
C LEU A 67 23.86 -2.97 -15.51
N SER A 68 24.14 -1.83 -16.13
CA SER A 68 25.13 -0.87 -15.65
C SER A 68 24.63 0.56 -15.77
N SER A 69 24.94 1.40 -14.77
CA SER A 69 24.65 2.83 -14.88
C SER A 69 25.62 3.49 -15.87
N LYS A 70 25.08 4.38 -16.72
CA LYS A 70 25.89 5.19 -17.67
C LYS A 70 26.45 6.46 -17.02
N THR A 71 25.91 6.86 -15.91
CA THR A 71 26.17 8.14 -15.24
C THR A 71 26.48 7.95 -13.77
N ASN A 72 27.34 8.83 -13.24
CA ASN A 72 27.69 8.88 -11.83
C ASN A 72 27.36 10.30 -11.30
N ASN A 73 26.08 10.71 -11.49
CA ASN A 73 25.61 12.06 -11.17
C ASN A 73 24.94 12.17 -9.79
N ASN A 74 24.93 11.08 -9.01
CA ASN A 74 24.29 10.99 -7.69
C ASN A 74 22.79 11.39 -7.69
N LYS A 75 22.09 11.27 -8.83
CA LYS A 75 20.66 11.52 -8.91
C LYS A 75 19.89 10.21 -8.92
N TYR A 76 18.85 10.15 -8.11
CA TYR A 76 18.05 8.95 -7.89
C TYR A 76 16.59 9.19 -8.25
N LEU A 77 15.98 8.21 -8.90
CA LEU A 77 14.56 8.20 -9.20
C LEU A 77 13.85 7.20 -8.27
N TYR A 78 12.84 7.68 -7.56
CA TYR A 78 12.05 6.86 -6.66
C TYR A 78 10.62 6.70 -7.17
N ILE A 79 10.21 5.47 -7.42
CA ILE A 79 8.83 5.10 -7.73
C ILE A 79 8.14 4.77 -6.41
N VAL A 80 7.17 5.59 -5.99
CA VAL A 80 6.49 5.46 -4.70
C VAL A 80 5.07 4.98 -4.90
N ILE A 81 4.74 3.83 -4.31
CA ILE A 81 3.42 3.21 -4.39
C ILE A 81 2.68 3.41 -3.08
N SER A 82 1.59 4.18 -3.10
CA SER A 82 0.75 4.47 -1.93
C SER A 82 -0.73 4.27 -2.23
N SER A 83 -1.59 4.49 -1.25
CA SER A 83 -3.04 4.39 -1.46
C SER A 83 -3.64 5.66 -2.06
N ASN A 84 -4.76 5.48 -2.79
CA ASN A 84 -5.61 6.59 -3.22
C ASN A 84 -6.54 7.09 -2.10
N LYS A 85 -6.99 6.18 -1.21
CA LYS A 85 -7.97 6.45 -0.15
C LYS A 85 -7.33 6.26 1.23
N GLY A 86 -7.81 6.98 2.23
CA GLY A 86 -7.41 6.81 3.62
C GLY A 86 -8.07 5.61 4.30
N LEU A 87 -8.09 5.68 5.63
CA LEU A 87 -8.66 4.66 6.53
C LEU A 87 -7.95 3.29 6.44
N CYS A 88 -6.67 3.29 6.07
CA CYS A 88 -5.81 2.10 5.96
C CYS A 88 -4.77 2.02 7.09
N GLY A 89 -5.08 2.55 8.28
CA GLY A 89 -4.19 2.51 9.42
C GLY A 89 -2.81 3.12 9.15
N PHE A 90 -1.77 2.40 9.49
CA PHE A 90 -0.37 2.83 9.34
C PHE A 90 0.21 2.70 7.92
N PHE A 91 -0.54 2.16 6.96
CA PHE A 91 -0.04 1.84 5.62
C PHE A 91 0.68 3.01 4.93
N ASN A 92 0.06 4.20 4.84
CA ASN A 92 0.70 5.35 4.22
C ASN A 92 1.77 5.97 5.13
N PHE A 93 1.52 5.96 6.44
CA PHE A 93 2.45 6.55 7.39
C PHE A 93 3.81 5.83 7.38
N SER A 94 3.85 4.52 7.21
CA SER A 94 5.10 3.76 7.11
C SER A 94 5.93 4.19 5.91
N ILE A 95 5.30 4.39 4.74
CA ILE A 95 5.98 4.90 3.53
C ILE A 95 6.51 6.32 3.76
N PHE A 96 5.71 7.20 4.36
CA PHE A 96 6.10 8.58 4.62
C PHE A 96 7.25 8.68 5.61
N LYS A 97 7.22 7.89 6.67
CA LYS A 97 8.30 7.77 7.63
C LYS A 97 9.59 7.27 6.97
N PHE A 98 9.47 6.27 6.09
CA PHE A 98 10.60 5.73 5.35
C PHE A 98 11.23 6.80 4.45
N ILE A 99 10.43 7.53 3.67
CA ILE A 99 10.91 8.60 2.78
C ILE A 99 11.62 9.69 3.59
N ASN A 100 10.99 10.17 4.66
CA ASN A 100 11.54 11.26 5.48
C ASN A 100 12.86 10.89 6.17
N ASN A 101 13.06 9.61 6.52
CA ASN A 101 14.23 9.16 7.28
C ASN A 101 15.38 8.68 6.40
N GLN A 102 15.12 8.24 5.17
CA GLN A 102 16.11 7.50 4.37
C GLN A 102 16.38 8.11 3.00
N ILE A 103 15.66 9.17 2.61
CA ILE A 103 15.80 9.75 1.27
C ILE A 103 16.23 11.21 1.37
N ASP A 104 17.33 11.52 0.68
CA ASP A 104 17.78 12.89 0.48
C ASP A 104 16.99 13.52 -0.68
N LEU A 105 16.13 14.49 -0.35
CA LEU A 105 15.26 15.16 -1.32
C LEU A 105 16.03 15.98 -2.37
N LYS A 106 17.26 16.43 -2.06
CA LYS A 106 18.06 17.27 -2.97
C LYS A 106 18.48 16.52 -4.23
N ASN A 107 18.79 15.24 -4.07
CA ASN A 107 19.27 14.37 -5.15
C ASN A 107 18.23 13.37 -5.63
N SER A 108 16.94 13.59 -5.26
CA SER A 108 15.87 12.63 -5.50
C SER A 108 14.72 13.25 -6.26
N GLU A 109 14.25 12.55 -7.27
CA GLU A 109 13.00 12.86 -7.97
C GLU A 109 12.04 11.68 -7.87
N PHE A 110 10.74 11.94 -8.05
CA PHE A 110 9.71 10.97 -7.71
C PHE A 110 8.74 10.73 -8.87
N ILE A 111 8.46 9.45 -9.11
CA ILE A 111 7.26 8.99 -9.81
C ILE A 111 6.30 8.49 -8.74
N VAL A 112 5.05 8.94 -8.77
CA VAL A 112 4.08 8.59 -7.72
C VAL A 112 2.91 7.81 -8.28
N LEU A 113 2.54 6.74 -7.57
CA LEU A 113 1.31 5.99 -7.76
C LEU A 113 0.51 6.04 -6.46
N GLY A 114 -0.62 6.76 -6.50
CA GLY A 114 -1.50 6.98 -5.36
C GLY A 114 -1.48 8.40 -4.80
N LYS A 115 -2.69 8.94 -4.61
CA LYS A 115 -2.91 10.34 -4.20
C LYS A 115 -2.25 10.71 -2.87
N LYS A 116 -2.07 9.73 -1.96
CA LYS A 116 -1.50 10.00 -0.64
C LYS A 116 0.00 10.30 -0.72
N ALA A 117 0.75 9.58 -1.57
CA ALA A 117 2.17 9.89 -1.81
C ALA A 117 2.33 11.21 -2.57
N ALA A 118 1.53 11.46 -3.62
CA ALA A 118 1.58 12.72 -4.36
C ALA A 118 1.43 13.93 -3.43
N ASN A 119 0.40 13.91 -2.59
CA ASN A 119 0.15 14.98 -1.62
C ASN A 119 1.27 15.12 -0.56
N PHE A 120 1.84 14.01 -0.11
CA PHE A 120 2.90 14.03 0.89
C PHE A 120 4.20 14.58 0.30
N ILE A 121 4.64 14.05 -0.85
CA ILE A 121 5.88 14.44 -1.51
C ILE A 121 5.85 15.92 -1.90
N SER A 122 4.71 16.40 -2.43
CA SER A 122 4.53 17.83 -2.72
C SER A 122 4.65 18.71 -1.46
N LYS A 123 4.13 18.26 -0.31
CA LYS A 123 4.21 19.01 0.95
C LYS A 123 5.62 19.11 1.53
N ILE A 124 6.44 18.09 1.34
CA ILE A 124 7.84 18.10 1.80
C ILE A 124 8.80 18.75 0.79
N GLY A 125 8.28 19.28 -0.33
CA GLY A 125 9.07 19.94 -1.38
C GLY A 125 9.81 18.98 -2.31
N GLY A 126 9.43 17.68 -2.34
CA GLY A 126 10.00 16.70 -3.27
C GLY A 126 9.53 16.95 -4.71
N LYS A 127 10.44 16.79 -5.68
CA LYS A 127 10.15 16.99 -7.10
C LYS A 127 9.49 15.76 -7.71
N ILE A 128 8.21 15.89 -8.09
CA ILE A 128 7.45 14.85 -8.78
C ILE A 128 7.59 15.07 -10.28
N ILE A 129 8.10 14.07 -11.01
CA ILE A 129 8.27 14.10 -12.47
C ILE A 129 7.08 13.49 -13.21
N ALA A 130 6.40 12.51 -12.58
CA ALA A 130 5.20 11.89 -13.13
C ALA A 130 4.24 11.48 -12.00
N ASP A 131 2.95 11.77 -12.19
CA ASP A 131 1.88 11.44 -11.26
C ASP A 131 0.85 10.53 -11.92
N PHE A 132 0.82 9.26 -11.50
CA PHE A 132 -0.11 8.24 -11.96
C PHE A 132 -1.26 8.00 -10.97
N SER A 133 -1.52 8.92 -10.04
CA SER A 133 -2.54 8.76 -8.98
C SER A 133 -3.98 8.69 -9.49
N THR A 134 -4.24 9.15 -10.71
CA THR A 134 -5.56 9.10 -11.35
C THR A 134 -5.83 7.82 -12.12
N ILE A 135 -4.79 7.07 -12.46
CA ILE A 135 -4.86 5.84 -13.26
C ILE A 135 -5.17 4.65 -12.34
N ASN A 136 -5.87 3.65 -12.87
CA ASN A 136 -6.04 2.38 -12.16
C ASN A 136 -4.67 1.70 -11.99
N PHE A 137 -4.40 1.16 -10.82
CA PHE A 137 -3.11 0.55 -10.48
C PHE A 137 -2.63 -0.51 -11.49
N ASN A 138 -3.54 -1.34 -11.99
CA ASN A 138 -3.20 -2.36 -12.97
C ASN A 138 -2.75 -1.77 -14.33
N ASN A 139 -3.30 -0.62 -14.70
CA ASN A 139 -2.96 0.07 -15.96
C ASN A 139 -1.75 1.00 -15.82
N ALA A 140 -1.28 1.23 -14.60
CA ALA A 140 -0.15 2.12 -14.33
C ALA A 140 1.22 1.46 -14.55
N VAL A 141 1.28 0.13 -14.65
CA VAL A 141 2.55 -0.64 -14.77
C VAL A 141 3.35 -0.20 -15.99
N SER A 142 2.76 -0.28 -17.19
CA SER A 142 3.45 0.03 -18.44
C SER A 142 3.84 1.52 -18.58
N PRO A 143 3.00 2.51 -18.23
CA PRO A 143 3.41 3.92 -18.19
C PRO A 143 4.56 4.19 -17.22
N ILE A 144 4.53 3.63 -16.00
CA ILE A 144 5.61 3.78 -15.01
C ILE A 144 6.90 3.16 -15.54
N PHE A 145 6.81 1.95 -16.12
CA PHE A 145 7.95 1.27 -16.74
C PHE A 145 8.56 2.11 -17.86
N THR A 146 7.74 2.57 -18.80
CA THR A 146 8.20 3.35 -19.95
C THR A 146 8.88 4.65 -19.54
N GLU A 147 8.29 5.41 -18.61
CA GLU A 147 8.86 6.67 -18.14
C GLU A 147 10.16 6.45 -17.37
N SER A 148 10.20 5.47 -16.47
CA SER A 148 11.41 5.16 -15.69
C SER A 148 12.55 4.64 -16.57
N LEU A 149 12.25 3.78 -17.54
CA LEU A 149 13.22 3.24 -18.48
C LEU A 149 13.80 4.32 -19.39
N LYS A 150 12.93 5.16 -19.97
CA LYS A 150 13.34 6.28 -20.84
C LYS A 150 14.31 7.21 -20.12
N LYS A 151 13.96 7.62 -18.90
CA LYS A 151 14.77 8.52 -18.07
C LYS A 151 16.11 7.93 -17.67
N PHE A 152 16.12 6.64 -17.34
CA PHE A 152 17.36 5.92 -17.02
C PHE A 152 18.28 5.78 -18.22
N LEU A 153 17.76 5.42 -19.42
CA LEU A 153 18.55 5.25 -20.62
C LEU A 153 19.16 6.54 -21.17
N ILE A 154 18.49 7.70 -20.96
CA ILE A 154 19.01 9.03 -21.29
C ILE A 154 20.19 9.39 -20.36
N GLY A 155 20.25 8.81 -19.14
CA GLY A 155 21.29 9.08 -18.16
C GLY A 155 20.91 10.20 -17.16
N ASP A 156 19.64 10.54 -17.05
CA ASP A 156 19.16 11.53 -16.09
C ASP A 156 19.39 11.07 -14.64
N TYR A 157 19.35 9.75 -14.40
CA TYR A 157 19.48 9.13 -13.07
C TYR A 157 20.48 8.00 -13.07
N GLU A 158 21.23 7.92 -11.95
CA GLU A 158 22.17 6.83 -11.70
C GLU A 158 21.46 5.53 -11.33
N MET A 159 20.41 5.62 -10.51
CA MET A 159 19.63 4.47 -10.07
C MET A 159 18.12 4.79 -10.01
N VAL A 160 17.32 3.76 -10.22
CA VAL A 160 15.86 3.79 -10.05
C VAL A 160 15.47 2.81 -8.96
N PHE A 161 14.68 3.26 -7.99
CA PHE A 161 14.21 2.47 -6.87
C PHE A 161 12.68 2.40 -6.82
N LEU A 162 12.16 1.27 -6.33
CA LEU A 162 10.77 1.10 -5.92
C LEU A 162 10.66 1.23 -4.40
N ILE A 163 9.68 2.01 -3.93
CA ILE A 163 9.32 2.11 -2.51
C ILE A 163 7.86 1.72 -2.38
N TYR A 164 7.63 0.65 -1.64
CA TYR A 164 6.29 0.12 -1.42
C TYR A 164 6.21 -0.68 -0.13
N ASN A 165 5.00 -1.03 0.30
CA ASN A 165 4.79 -1.91 1.42
C ASN A 165 4.71 -3.36 0.94
N HIS A 166 5.73 -4.14 1.28
CA HIS A 166 5.77 -5.58 1.07
C HIS A 166 4.80 -6.29 2.01
N PHE A 167 3.95 -7.12 1.45
CA PHE A 167 2.96 -7.89 2.21
C PHE A 167 3.61 -9.14 2.81
N ILE A 168 3.59 -9.28 4.14
CA ILE A 168 4.11 -10.45 4.84
C ILE A 168 2.96 -11.34 5.31
N SER A 169 1.93 -10.75 5.92
CA SER A 169 0.75 -11.45 6.42
C SER A 169 -0.45 -10.51 6.53
N ALA A 170 -1.62 -11.06 6.87
CA ALA A 170 -2.83 -10.26 7.09
C ALA A 170 -2.70 -9.21 8.21
N THR A 171 -1.68 -9.30 9.06
CA THR A 171 -1.45 -8.37 10.18
C THR A 171 -0.13 -7.62 10.07
N LYS A 172 0.76 -8.00 9.14
CA LYS A 172 2.10 -7.45 9.06
C LYS A 172 2.49 -7.15 7.61
N PHE A 173 2.98 -5.95 7.39
CA PHE A 173 3.65 -5.50 6.18
C PHE A 173 4.88 -4.68 6.56
N GLU A 174 5.79 -4.50 5.64
CA GLU A 174 7.03 -3.75 5.83
C GLU A 174 7.29 -2.85 4.62
N THR A 175 7.70 -1.60 4.88
CA THR A 175 8.12 -0.70 3.82
C THR A 175 9.52 -1.05 3.37
N ILE A 176 9.67 -1.38 2.10
CA ILE A 176 10.96 -1.74 1.51
C ILE A 176 11.31 -0.81 0.36
N LYS A 177 12.62 -0.65 0.16
CA LYS A 177 13.23 -0.02 -1.00
C LYS A 177 13.93 -1.09 -1.82
N THR A 178 13.48 -1.29 -3.06
CA THR A 178 14.05 -2.28 -3.97
C THR A 178 14.65 -1.57 -5.18
N GLN A 179 15.89 -1.90 -5.53
CA GLN A 179 16.51 -1.38 -6.74
C GLN A 179 15.86 -2.01 -7.97
N LEU A 180 15.45 -1.14 -8.90
CA LEU A 180 14.84 -1.53 -10.17
C LEU A 180 15.85 -1.47 -11.30
N LEU A 181 16.58 -0.34 -11.41
CA LEU A 181 17.61 -0.07 -12.39
C LEU A 181 18.85 0.54 -11.72
N PRO A 182 20.09 0.21 -12.16
CA PRO A 182 20.39 -0.95 -13.01
C PRO A 182 19.97 -2.26 -12.33
N THR A 183 19.56 -3.24 -13.14
CA THR A 183 19.11 -4.53 -12.59
C THR A 183 20.29 -5.32 -12.09
N THR A 184 20.32 -5.58 -10.78
CA THR A 184 21.40 -6.37 -10.16
C THR A 184 21.12 -7.86 -10.25
N ILE A 185 22.09 -8.60 -10.79
CA ILE A 185 22.02 -10.05 -11.00
C ILE A 185 22.24 -10.83 -9.69
N SER A 186 22.75 -10.16 -8.66
CA SER A 186 23.04 -10.78 -7.35
C SER A 186 21.78 -11.36 -6.67
N TYR A 187 20.61 -10.86 -6.97
CA TYR A 187 19.34 -11.43 -6.51
C TYR A 187 19.02 -12.78 -7.18
N ILE A 188 19.53 -12.99 -8.38
CA ILE A 188 19.27 -14.17 -9.19
C ILE A 188 20.15 -15.36 -8.72
N LYS A 189 21.33 -15.12 -8.14
CA LYS A 189 22.24 -16.16 -7.65
C LYS A 189 21.69 -17.03 -6.49
N LYS A 190 20.60 -16.67 -5.84
CA LYS A 190 19.99 -17.46 -4.76
C LYS A 190 19.12 -18.62 -5.22
N VAL A 191 18.83 -18.72 -6.51
CA VAL A 191 18.15 -19.89 -7.07
C VAL A 191 19.24 -20.84 -7.56
N GLU A 192 19.89 -21.54 -6.64
CA GLU A 192 20.73 -22.69 -6.96
C GLU A 192 19.86 -23.81 -7.54
N THR A 193 19.72 -23.82 -8.85
CA THR A 193 19.15 -24.97 -9.54
C THR A 193 20.22 -26.04 -9.63
N LYS A 194 20.06 -27.13 -8.88
CA LYS A 194 20.79 -28.40 -9.06
C LYS A 194 20.47 -29.11 -10.41
N GLU A 195 19.72 -28.45 -11.28
CA GLU A 195 19.39 -28.97 -12.60
C GLU A 195 20.57 -28.73 -13.56
N LYS A 196 20.98 -29.77 -14.28
CA LYS A 196 21.93 -29.68 -15.39
C LYS A 196 21.50 -28.55 -16.32
N ILE A 197 22.40 -27.60 -16.54
CA ILE A 197 22.18 -26.44 -17.42
C ILE A 197 22.11 -26.99 -18.84
N ASN A 198 20.89 -27.25 -19.35
CA ASN A 198 20.72 -27.44 -20.78
C ASN A 198 20.90 -26.05 -21.44
N GLU A 199 21.82 -25.95 -22.36
CA GLU A 199 22.03 -24.74 -23.14
C GLU A 199 20.78 -24.49 -24.00
N TYR A 200 20.26 -23.25 -23.93
CA TYR A 200 19.18 -22.83 -24.80
C TYR A 200 19.75 -22.35 -26.13
N LEU A 201 19.15 -22.79 -27.22
CA LEU A 201 19.34 -22.13 -28.53
C LEU A 201 18.58 -20.78 -28.46
N ILE A 202 19.32 -19.68 -28.65
CA ILE A 202 18.76 -18.32 -28.55
C ILE A 202 18.75 -17.71 -29.96
N GLU A 203 17.57 -17.40 -30.46
CA GLU A 203 17.35 -16.78 -31.76
C GLU A 203 16.59 -15.43 -31.60
N PRO A 204 16.87 -14.37 -32.38
CA PRO A 204 17.88 -14.30 -33.45
C PRO A 204 19.31 -14.12 -32.92
N ASP A 205 19.50 -13.42 -31.79
CA ASP A 205 20.78 -13.24 -31.13
C ASP A 205 20.62 -13.08 -29.60
N PRO A 206 21.59 -13.54 -28.80
CA PRO A 206 21.51 -13.52 -27.37
C PRO A 206 21.33 -12.11 -26.74
N LYS A 207 21.89 -11.06 -27.36
CA LYS A 207 21.82 -9.69 -26.83
C LYS A 207 20.41 -9.13 -26.87
N THR A 208 19.77 -9.20 -28.05
CA THR A 208 18.40 -8.69 -28.24
C THR A 208 17.41 -9.41 -27.33
N VAL A 209 17.53 -10.74 -27.22
CA VAL A 209 16.65 -11.55 -26.39
C VAL A 209 16.84 -11.23 -24.91
N ILE A 210 18.08 -11.06 -24.44
CA ILE A 210 18.34 -10.71 -23.05
C ILE A 210 17.78 -9.34 -22.70
N ASP A 211 17.94 -8.33 -23.56
CA ASP A 211 17.40 -7.00 -23.32
C ASP A 211 15.86 -7.02 -23.19
N GLU A 212 15.17 -7.77 -24.06
CA GLU A 212 13.71 -7.92 -23.98
C GLU A 212 13.27 -8.69 -22.72
N VAL A 213 13.98 -9.76 -22.35
CA VAL A 213 13.69 -10.50 -21.12
C VAL A 213 13.96 -9.65 -19.87
N LEU A 214 15.00 -8.82 -19.85
CA LEU A 214 15.27 -7.87 -18.79
C LEU A 214 14.19 -6.81 -18.67
N LYS A 215 13.71 -6.26 -19.79
CA LYS A 215 12.57 -5.32 -19.78
C LYS A 215 11.33 -5.95 -19.17
N ASN A 216 10.99 -7.17 -19.58
CA ASN A 216 9.89 -7.94 -19.04
C ASN A 216 10.05 -8.21 -17.53
N LEU A 217 11.26 -8.55 -17.09
CA LEU A 217 11.54 -8.73 -15.66
C LEU A 217 11.35 -7.43 -14.85
N ILE A 218 11.79 -6.28 -15.38
CA ILE A 218 11.61 -4.98 -14.75
C ILE A 218 10.12 -4.63 -14.67
N GLU A 219 9.35 -4.85 -15.74
CA GLU A 219 7.90 -4.63 -15.74
C GLU A 219 7.20 -5.52 -14.72
N GLU A 220 7.57 -6.80 -14.62
CA GLU A 220 7.04 -7.73 -13.63
C GLU A 220 7.42 -7.37 -12.19
N LYS A 221 8.60 -6.83 -11.94
CA LYS A 221 8.96 -6.28 -10.62
C LYS A 221 8.05 -5.12 -10.22
N ILE A 222 7.73 -4.21 -11.15
CA ILE A 222 6.78 -3.11 -10.89
C ILE A 222 5.38 -3.67 -10.62
N ARG A 223 4.91 -4.60 -11.45
CA ARG A 223 3.62 -5.27 -11.29
C ARG A 223 3.50 -5.96 -9.94
N GLY A 224 4.50 -6.76 -9.56
CA GLY A 224 4.56 -7.45 -8.29
C GLY A 224 4.52 -6.50 -7.10
N ALA A 225 5.30 -5.42 -7.13
CA ALA A 225 5.30 -4.39 -6.10
C ALA A 225 3.92 -3.70 -5.94
N ILE A 226 3.23 -3.45 -7.05
CA ILE A 226 1.86 -2.89 -7.02
C ILE A 226 0.88 -3.87 -6.39
N ILE A 227 0.91 -5.15 -6.77
CA ILE A 227 0.02 -6.19 -6.23
C ILE A 227 0.27 -6.40 -4.74
N GLU A 228 1.54 -6.52 -4.32
CA GLU A 228 1.93 -6.65 -2.92
C GLU A 228 1.49 -5.44 -2.08
N SER A 229 1.70 -4.23 -2.61
CA SER A 229 1.25 -2.99 -1.97
C SER A 229 -0.27 -2.92 -1.83
N GLN A 230 -1.03 -3.38 -2.83
CA GLN A 230 -2.49 -3.48 -2.74
C GLN A 230 -2.94 -4.50 -1.69
N ALA A 231 -2.29 -5.66 -1.60
CA ALA A 231 -2.56 -6.66 -0.57
C ALA A 231 -2.31 -6.07 0.83
N ALA A 232 -1.20 -5.37 1.03
CA ALA A 232 -0.85 -4.69 2.27
C ALA A 232 -1.84 -3.56 2.61
N GLU A 233 -2.25 -2.74 1.62
CA GLU A 233 -3.25 -1.67 1.79
C GLU A 233 -4.59 -2.23 2.26
N HIS A 234 -5.08 -3.28 1.59
CA HIS A 234 -6.36 -3.88 1.92
C HIS A 234 -6.34 -4.62 3.26
N SER A 235 -5.22 -5.25 3.61
CA SER A 235 -5.00 -5.87 4.92
C SER A 235 -5.03 -4.82 6.04
N ALA A 236 -4.25 -3.75 5.90
CA ALA A 236 -4.22 -2.66 6.87
C ALA A 236 -5.58 -2.00 7.04
N ARG A 237 -6.33 -1.81 5.93
CA ARG A 237 -7.69 -1.28 5.98
C ARG A 237 -8.66 -2.24 6.66
N MET A 238 -8.60 -3.52 6.36
CA MET A 238 -9.42 -4.55 7.02
C MET A 238 -9.23 -4.51 8.54
N LEU A 239 -7.98 -4.47 9.00
CA LEU A 239 -7.66 -4.42 10.43
C LEU A 239 -8.11 -3.10 11.08
N ALA A 240 -7.87 -1.95 10.43
CA ALA A 240 -8.31 -0.66 10.92
C ALA A 240 -9.85 -0.58 11.03
N MET A 241 -10.57 -1.12 10.06
CA MET A 241 -12.03 -1.15 10.07
C MET A 241 -12.59 -2.15 11.10
N LYS A 242 -11.90 -3.27 11.33
CA LYS A 242 -12.23 -4.20 12.44
C LYS A 242 -12.15 -3.47 13.78
N ASN A 243 -11.02 -2.84 14.07
CA ASN A 243 -10.83 -2.10 15.32
C ASN A 243 -11.86 -0.96 15.49
N ALA A 244 -12.15 -0.23 14.40
CA ALA A 244 -13.19 0.81 14.42
C ALA A 244 -14.59 0.24 14.69
N THR A 245 -14.91 -0.95 14.18
CA THR A 245 -16.19 -1.63 14.41
C THR A 245 -16.33 -2.10 15.87
N ASP A 246 -15.26 -2.64 16.42
CA ASP A 246 -15.21 -3.13 17.80
C ASP A 246 -15.31 -1.95 18.78
N ASN A 247 -14.54 -0.87 18.59
CA ASN A 247 -14.61 0.36 19.38
C ASN A 247 -16.00 1.02 19.28
N ALA A 248 -16.62 1.04 18.11
CA ALA A 248 -17.99 1.55 17.96
C ALA A 248 -19.00 0.73 18.78
N GLY A 249 -18.80 -0.60 18.88
CA GLY A 249 -19.62 -1.48 19.73
C GLY A 249 -19.52 -1.11 21.21
N GLU A 250 -18.31 -0.90 21.70
CA GLU A 250 -18.03 -0.50 23.08
C GLU A 250 -18.65 0.87 23.43
N ILE A 251 -18.47 1.86 22.53
CA ILE A 251 -19.06 3.18 22.73
C ILE A 251 -20.59 3.10 22.78
N ILE A 252 -21.25 2.29 21.91
CA ILE A 252 -22.70 2.08 21.96
C ILE A 252 -23.14 1.49 23.31
N TYR A 253 -22.40 0.51 23.82
CA TYR A 253 -22.68 -0.11 25.10
C TYR A 253 -22.61 0.95 26.23
N ASN A 254 -21.55 1.70 26.32
CA ASN A 254 -21.35 2.72 27.33
C ASN A 254 -22.41 3.84 27.26
N LEU A 255 -22.74 4.30 26.04
CA LEU A 255 -23.80 5.29 25.87
C LEU A 255 -25.18 4.74 26.20
N THR A 256 -25.41 3.45 26.04
CA THR A 256 -26.67 2.80 26.41
C THR A 256 -26.84 2.72 27.93
N LEU A 257 -25.77 2.38 28.66
CA LEU A 257 -25.78 2.43 30.12
C LEU A 257 -26.05 3.86 30.63
N LEU A 258 -25.36 4.85 30.08
CA LEU A 258 -25.56 6.24 30.45
C LEU A 258 -27.00 6.72 30.16
N ARG A 259 -27.56 6.33 28.97
CA ARG A 259 -28.95 6.63 28.63
C ARG A 259 -29.91 6.05 29.66
N ASN A 260 -29.71 4.82 30.10
CA ASN A 260 -30.56 4.15 31.06
C ASN A 260 -30.46 4.85 32.44
N LYS A 261 -29.25 5.22 32.89
CA LYS A 261 -29.03 5.98 34.11
C LYS A 261 -29.77 7.33 34.08
N VAL A 262 -29.57 8.14 33.06
CA VAL A 262 -30.24 9.44 32.89
C VAL A 262 -31.75 9.29 32.82
N ARG A 263 -32.26 8.19 32.22
CA ARG A 263 -33.69 7.90 32.22
C ARG A 263 -34.23 7.61 33.62
N GLN A 264 -33.51 6.80 34.40
CA GLN A 264 -33.89 6.51 35.80
C GLN A 264 -33.90 7.77 36.65
N GLU A 265 -32.82 8.58 36.59
CA GLU A 265 -32.75 9.86 37.27
C GLU A 265 -33.91 10.79 36.93
N LYS A 266 -34.29 10.86 35.63
CA LYS A 266 -35.43 11.68 35.20
C LYS A 266 -36.75 11.18 35.77
N ILE A 267 -37.00 9.87 35.75
CA ILE A 267 -38.19 9.27 36.32
C ILE A 267 -38.26 9.54 37.83
N THR A 268 -37.16 9.36 38.55
CA THR A 268 -37.09 9.62 39.97
C THR A 268 -37.41 11.09 40.33
N ASN A 269 -36.83 12.03 39.55
CA ASN A 269 -37.10 13.45 39.73
C ASN A 269 -38.59 13.77 39.44
N GLU A 270 -39.19 13.25 38.37
CA GLU A 270 -40.59 13.44 38.06
C GLU A 270 -41.53 12.87 39.18
N LEU A 271 -41.16 11.74 39.80
CA LEU A 271 -41.91 11.18 40.94
C LEU A 271 -41.75 12.06 42.19
N LEU A 272 -40.54 12.56 42.48
CA LEU A 272 -40.30 13.47 43.60
C LEU A 272 -41.08 14.78 43.44
N ASP A 273 -41.14 15.34 42.24
CA ASP A 273 -41.87 16.55 41.92
C ASP A 273 -43.39 16.32 42.17
N MET A 274 -43.95 15.15 41.72
CA MET A 274 -45.34 14.79 41.98
C MET A 274 -45.69 14.61 43.46
N VAL A 275 -44.80 13.95 44.23
CA VAL A 275 -44.98 13.77 45.66
C VAL A 275 -44.92 15.11 46.40
N SER A 276 -43.96 15.97 46.06
CA SER A 276 -43.84 17.30 46.61
C SER A 276 -45.06 18.20 46.33
N ALA A 277 -45.58 18.14 45.10
CA ALA A 277 -46.81 18.85 44.75
C ALA A 277 -48.02 18.36 45.53
N LYS A 278 -48.15 17.02 45.75
CA LYS A 278 -49.25 16.46 46.56
C LYS A 278 -49.21 16.93 48.01
N ILE A 279 -48.02 16.87 48.62
CA ILE A 279 -47.85 17.32 50.04
C ILE A 279 -48.18 18.81 50.17
N SER A 280 -47.80 19.66 49.18
CA SER A 280 -48.11 21.09 49.23
C SER A 280 -49.62 21.40 49.11
N VAL A 281 -50.39 20.54 48.44
CA VAL A 281 -51.86 20.66 48.29
C VAL A 281 -52.59 20.15 49.53
N GLU A 282 -52.05 19.12 50.20
CA GLU A 282 -52.63 18.57 51.44
C GLU A 282 -52.29 19.43 52.69
N SER A 283 -51.30 20.32 52.63
CA SER A 283 -50.91 21.21 53.71
C SER A 283 -51.56 22.62 53.69
N ASN A 284 -52.40 22.91 52.69
CA ASN A 284 -53.29 24.07 52.59
C ASN A 284 -54.76 23.67 52.79
#